data_fa3f7dfc925d69dd06670a5f408dce54
#
_entry.id   fa3f7dfc925d69dd06670a5f408dce54
#
_cell.length_a   1.000
_cell.length_b   1.000
_cell.length_c   1.000
_cell.angle_alpha   90.00
_cell.angle_beta   90.00
_cell.angle_gamma   90.00
#
_symmetry.space_group_name_H-M   'P 1'
#
loop_
_entity.id
_entity.type
_entity.pdbx_description
1 polymer ?
#
loop_
_entity_poly.entity_id
_entity_poly.type
_entity_poly.pdbx_seq_one_letter_code
_entity_poly.pdbx_strand_id
1 'polypeptide(L)'
;MSTQEPILKPNDNRFVIFPIQHDDLWDWYKKQQACIWTAEEIDLSEDVIDWKNKLSEDERYFIKHILAFFAASDGIVNENLAENFVNEVQYSEAKFFYGFQIMMENVHSETYSLLIDTYVKDEQEKDKLFNAIETFPAIKKKAEWALKWIESDSFAERLIAFAAVEGIFFSGAF
;
A
#
# COMPACT_ATOMS: atom_id res chain seq x y z
N MET A 1 24.92 21.56 11.31
CA MET A 1 23.66 22.21 10.97
C MET A 1 22.83 21.17 10.24
N SER A 2 21.77 20.66 10.82
CA SER A 2 20.82 19.82 10.11
C SER A 2 20.15 20.67 9.04
N THR A 3 20.46 20.45 7.80
CA THR A 3 19.74 21.09 6.68
C THR A 3 18.39 20.38 6.59
N GLN A 4 17.34 21.07 7.01
CA GLN A 4 15.98 20.56 6.85
C GLN A 4 15.71 20.27 5.37
N GLU A 5 15.15 19.10 5.07
CA GLU A 5 14.75 18.71 3.72
C GLU A 5 13.86 19.79 3.08
N PRO A 6 14.10 20.18 1.82
CA PRO A 6 13.31 21.25 1.18
C PRO A 6 11.81 20.98 1.19
N ILE A 7 11.38 19.74 0.96
CA ILE A 7 9.98 19.32 0.93
C ILE A 7 9.26 19.48 2.28
N LEU A 8 10.02 19.56 3.38
CA LEU A 8 9.48 19.72 4.75
C LEU A 8 9.44 21.19 5.20
N LYS A 9 9.93 22.14 4.39
CA LYS A 9 9.90 23.57 4.74
C LYS A 9 8.49 24.12 4.63
N PRO A 10 8.04 24.94 5.59
CA PRO A 10 6.73 25.58 5.52
C PRO A 10 6.47 26.26 4.18
N ASN A 11 5.26 26.08 3.67
CA ASN A 11 4.78 26.66 2.41
C ASN A 11 3.66 27.67 2.69
N ASP A 12 3.90 28.94 2.39
CA ASP A 12 2.93 30.02 2.61
C ASP A 12 1.71 29.91 1.66
N ASN A 13 1.89 29.26 0.50
CA ASN A 13 0.84 29.05 -0.52
C ASN A 13 0.10 27.71 -0.35
N ARG A 14 0.17 27.07 0.80
CA ARG A 14 -0.34 25.70 1.08
C ARG A 14 -1.84 25.48 0.84
N PHE A 15 -2.63 26.53 0.69
CA PHE A 15 -4.09 26.42 0.49
C PHE A 15 -4.51 26.50 -0.98
N VAL A 16 -3.60 26.83 -1.88
CA VAL A 16 -3.89 27.01 -3.32
C VAL A 16 -2.88 26.22 -4.12
N ILE A 17 -3.36 25.37 -5.04
CA ILE A 17 -2.48 24.52 -5.84
C ILE A 17 -1.80 25.27 -6.99
N PHE A 18 -2.42 26.32 -7.54
CA PHE A 18 -1.85 27.09 -8.64
C PHE A 18 -1.19 28.40 -8.14
N PRO A 19 -0.08 28.83 -8.78
CA PRO A 19 0.62 28.14 -9.88
C PRO A 19 1.36 26.90 -9.40
N ILE A 20 1.47 25.87 -10.26
CA ILE A 20 2.28 24.70 -9.99
C ILE A 20 3.73 25.11 -9.84
N GLN A 21 4.40 24.64 -8.80
CA GLN A 21 5.79 24.95 -8.49
C GLN A 21 6.73 23.74 -8.68
N HIS A 22 6.18 22.53 -8.64
CA HIS A 22 6.88 21.26 -8.78
C HIS A 22 6.22 20.42 -9.87
N ASP A 23 6.56 20.73 -11.13
CA ASP A 23 5.96 20.10 -12.32
C ASP A 23 6.14 18.58 -12.33
N ASP A 24 7.28 18.07 -11.86
CA ASP A 24 7.58 16.66 -11.78
C ASP A 24 6.62 15.91 -10.82
N LEU A 25 6.37 16.47 -9.64
CA LEU A 25 5.41 15.91 -8.67
C LEU A 25 3.98 16.00 -9.20
N TRP A 26 3.65 17.11 -9.85
CA TRP A 26 2.35 17.30 -10.49
C TRP A 26 2.11 16.29 -11.61
N ASP A 27 3.10 16.06 -12.46
CA ASP A 27 3.02 15.06 -13.53
C ASP A 27 2.80 13.64 -12.99
N TRP A 28 3.48 13.27 -11.90
CA TRP A 28 3.25 11.99 -11.26
C TRP A 28 1.85 11.87 -10.67
N TYR A 29 1.35 12.90 -10.01
CA TYR A 29 -0.03 12.94 -9.54
C TYR A 29 -1.03 12.76 -10.70
N LYS A 30 -0.82 13.43 -11.83
CA LYS A 30 -1.67 13.27 -13.02
C LYS A 30 -1.59 11.88 -13.64
N LYS A 31 -0.42 11.25 -13.61
CA LYS A 31 -0.27 9.84 -14.03
C LYS A 31 -1.03 8.89 -13.13
N GLN A 32 -0.98 9.07 -11.82
CA GLN A 32 -1.80 8.29 -10.88
C GLN A 32 -3.28 8.40 -11.20
N GLN A 33 -3.79 9.62 -11.42
CA GLN A 33 -5.19 9.83 -11.79
C GLN A 33 -5.59 9.09 -13.09
N ALA A 34 -4.68 8.98 -14.04
CA ALA A 34 -4.95 8.27 -15.29
C ALA A 34 -5.03 6.74 -15.14
N CYS A 35 -4.57 6.21 -14.00
CA CYS A 35 -4.55 4.78 -13.68
C CYS A 35 -5.57 4.40 -12.60
N ILE A 36 -6.56 5.25 -12.31
CA ILE A 36 -7.58 4.97 -11.30
C ILE A 36 -8.43 3.76 -11.70
N TRP A 37 -8.74 2.93 -10.73
CA TRP A 37 -9.69 1.83 -10.83
C TRP A 37 -10.35 1.61 -9.47
N THR A 38 -11.44 0.83 -9.42
CA THR A 38 -12.13 0.47 -8.18
C THR A 38 -12.32 -1.05 -8.10
N ALA A 39 -12.54 -1.56 -6.88
CA ALA A 39 -12.72 -2.99 -6.66
C ALA A 39 -13.91 -3.55 -7.45
N GLU A 40 -14.96 -2.76 -7.68
CA GLU A 40 -16.15 -3.17 -8.43
C GLU A 40 -15.89 -3.40 -9.93
N GLU A 41 -14.78 -2.90 -10.47
CA GLU A 41 -14.41 -3.14 -11.88
C GLU A 41 -13.87 -4.55 -12.10
N ILE A 42 -13.55 -5.30 -11.03
CA ILE A 42 -13.00 -6.64 -11.09
C ILE A 42 -14.12 -7.67 -10.94
N ASP A 43 -14.46 -8.38 -12.02
CA ASP A 43 -15.43 -9.48 -12.00
C ASP A 43 -14.74 -10.78 -11.58
N LEU A 44 -15.06 -11.25 -10.36
CA LEU A 44 -14.50 -12.47 -9.78
C LEU A 44 -15.34 -13.73 -10.09
N SER A 45 -16.40 -13.63 -10.88
CA SER A 45 -17.33 -14.74 -11.12
C SER A 45 -16.66 -15.95 -11.80
N GLU A 46 -15.83 -15.69 -12.81
CA GLU A 46 -15.07 -16.74 -13.52
C GLU A 46 -13.92 -17.28 -12.65
N ASP A 47 -13.30 -16.42 -11.83
CA ASP A 47 -12.20 -16.80 -10.96
C ASP A 47 -12.61 -17.87 -9.93
N VAL A 48 -13.84 -17.81 -9.42
CA VAL A 48 -14.37 -18.83 -8.50
C VAL A 48 -14.44 -20.22 -9.16
N ILE A 49 -14.74 -20.24 -10.46
CA ILE A 49 -14.78 -21.47 -11.26
C ILE A 49 -13.37 -22.03 -11.43
N ASP A 50 -12.44 -21.17 -11.82
CA ASP A 50 -11.04 -21.51 -12.02
C ASP A 50 -10.36 -21.94 -10.72
N TRP A 51 -10.63 -21.23 -9.62
CA TRP A 51 -10.17 -21.57 -8.28
C TRP A 51 -10.51 -23.01 -7.89
N LYS A 52 -11.73 -23.45 -8.18
CA LYS A 52 -12.20 -24.79 -7.83
C LYS A 52 -11.70 -25.87 -8.78
N ASN A 53 -11.65 -25.59 -10.08
CA ASN A 53 -11.53 -26.60 -11.12
C ASN A 53 -10.17 -26.66 -11.80
N LYS A 54 -9.40 -25.58 -11.79
CA LYS A 54 -8.12 -25.50 -12.52
C LYS A 54 -6.90 -25.53 -11.61
N LEU A 55 -7.00 -24.97 -10.41
CA LEU A 55 -5.87 -24.86 -9.49
C LEU A 55 -5.70 -26.12 -8.64
N SER A 56 -4.46 -26.55 -8.46
CA SER A 56 -4.07 -27.55 -7.46
C SER A 56 -4.18 -27.00 -6.03
N GLU A 57 -4.10 -27.87 -5.04
CA GLU A 57 -4.09 -27.44 -3.63
C GLU A 57 -2.87 -26.58 -3.29
N ASP A 58 -1.70 -26.90 -3.86
CA ASP A 58 -0.46 -26.15 -3.64
C ASP A 58 -0.54 -24.75 -4.25
N GLU A 59 -1.13 -24.60 -5.44
CA GLU A 59 -1.35 -23.31 -6.07
C GLU A 59 -2.34 -22.45 -5.25
N ARG A 60 -3.46 -23.02 -4.81
CA ARG A 60 -4.39 -22.33 -3.91
C ARG A 60 -3.73 -21.93 -2.60
N TYR A 61 -2.91 -22.81 -2.02
CA TYR A 61 -2.16 -22.52 -0.81
C TYR A 61 -1.23 -21.33 -1.03
N PHE A 62 -0.44 -21.34 -2.10
CA PHE A 62 0.48 -20.25 -2.45
C PHE A 62 -0.26 -18.92 -2.63
N ILE A 63 -1.30 -18.89 -3.45
CA ILE A 63 -2.08 -17.67 -3.73
C ILE A 63 -2.71 -17.11 -2.46
N LYS A 64 -3.32 -17.95 -1.61
CA LYS A 64 -3.88 -17.50 -0.33
C LYS A 64 -2.86 -16.75 0.53
N HIS A 65 -1.62 -17.24 0.59
CA HIS A 65 -0.58 -16.60 1.39
C HIS A 65 -0.05 -15.30 0.76
N ILE A 66 -0.02 -15.22 -0.56
CA ILE A 66 0.29 -13.96 -1.27
C ILE A 66 -0.79 -12.91 -1.00
N LEU A 67 -2.07 -13.28 -1.11
CA LEU A 67 -3.18 -12.36 -0.82
C LEU A 67 -3.15 -11.91 0.65
N ALA A 68 -2.88 -12.82 1.58
CA ALA A 68 -2.75 -12.50 3.00
C ALA A 68 -1.58 -11.54 3.28
N PHE A 69 -0.46 -11.72 2.55
CA PHE A 69 0.67 -10.80 2.64
C PHE A 69 0.30 -9.40 2.16
N PHE A 70 -0.34 -9.26 1.01
CA PHE A 70 -0.77 -7.95 0.50
C PHE A 70 -1.79 -7.29 1.41
N ALA A 71 -2.86 -8.01 1.80
CA ALA A 71 -3.88 -7.46 2.69
C ALA A 71 -3.31 -6.92 4.02
N ALA A 72 -2.29 -7.58 4.56
CA ALA A 72 -1.63 -7.16 5.79
C ALA A 72 -0.65 -5.99 5.55
N SER A 73 0.08 -6.01 4.45
CA SER A 73 1.15 -5.05 4.15
C SER A 73 0.61 -3.69 3.73
N ASP A 74 -0.48 -3.65 2.96
CA ASP A 74 -1.13 -2.41 2.52
C ASP A 74 -1.64 -1.59 3.71
N GLY A 75 -2.10 -2.24 4.78
CA GLY A 75 -2.47 -1.56 6.02
C GLY A 75 -1.30 -0.80 6.66
N ILE A 76 -0.11 -1.41 6.69
CA ILE A 76 1.11 -0.79 7.23
C ILE A 76 1.58 0.36 6.32
N VAL A 77 1.55 0.16 5.00
CA VAL A 77 1.87 1.19 4.01
C VAL A 77 0.96 2.40 4.16
N ASN A 78 -0.35 2.16 4.26
CA ASN A 78 -1.36 3.21 4.38
C ASN A 78 -1.21 4.00 5.69
N GLU A 79 -0.90 3.34 6.80
CA GLU A 79 -0.63 4.00 8.08
C GLU A 79 0.55 4.96 7.96
N ASN A 80 1.67 4.54 7.37
CA ASN A 80 2.84 5.40 7.15
C ASN A 80 2.53 6.60 6.23
N LEU A 81 1.76 6.40 5.17
CA LEU A 81 1.34 7.49 4.28
C LEU A 81 0.48 8.51 5.02
N ALA A 82 -0.52 8.04 5.77
CA ALA A 82 -1.51 8.88 6.43
C ALA A 82 -0.93 9.61 7.66
N GLU A 83 -0.16 8.92 8.49
CA GLU A 83 0.36 9.50 9.74
C GLU A 83 1.61 10.34 9.52
N ASN A 84 2.49 9.95 8.60
CA ASN A 84 3.77 10.60 8.39
C ASN A 84 3.77 11.46 7.12
N PHE A 85 3.86 10.87 5.95
CA PHE A 85 4.23 11.59 4.73
C PHE A 85 3.28 12.73 4.37
N VAL A 86 1.96 12.52 4.39
CA VAL A 86 0.98 13.57 4.07
C VAL A 86 1.03 14.72 5.06
N ASN A 87 1.31 14.44 6.32
CA ASN A 87 1.39 15.46 7.37
C ASN A 87 2.71 16.23 7.32
N GLU A 88 3.82 15.59 6.98
CA GLU A 88 5.16 16.17 7.00
C GLU A 88 5.48 17.00 5.78
N VAL A 89 5.12 16.52 4.58
CA VAL A 89 5.43 17.23 3.33
C VAL A 89 4.68 18.57 3.26
N GLN A 90 5.36 19.60 2.77
CA GLN A 90 4.81 20.94 2.68
C GLN A 90 4.54 21.40 1.24
N TYR A 91 5.06 20.71 0.24
CA TYR A 91 4.73 20.96 -1.16
C TYR A 91 3.30 20.51 -1.44
N SER A 92 2.49 21.40 -2.01
CA SER A 92 1.07 21.11 -2.30
C SER A 92 0.92 19.96 -3.28
N GLU A 93 1.78 19.88 -4.30
CA GLU A 93 1.82 18.82 -5.29
C GLU A 93 2.15 17.45 -4.65
N ALA A 94 3.08 17.44 -3.68
CA ALA A 94 3.39 16.22 -2.92
C ALA A 94 2.22 15.75 -2.05
N LYS A 95 1.48 16.68 -1.43
CA LYS A 95 0.25 16.33 -0.68
C LYS A 95 -0.82 15.74 -1.58
N PHE A 96 -0.97 16.26 -2.79
CA PHE A 96 -1.92 15.73 -3.77
C PHE A 96 -1.52 14.32 -4.22
N PHE A 97 -0.21 14.12 -4.46
CA PHE A 97 0.34 12.82 -4.81
C PHE A 97 0.07 11.77 -3.71
N TYR A 98 0.47 12.03 -2.48
CA TYR A 98 0.27 11.10 -1.37
C TYR A 98 -1.20 10.92 -1.00
N GLY A 99 -2.03 11.97 -1.09
CA GLY A 99 -3.46 11.86 -0.86
C GLY A 99 -4.13 10.91 -1.87
N PHE A 100 -3.72 10.97 -3.13
CA PHE A 100 -4.18 10.03 -4.15
C PHE A 100 -3.65 8.61 -3.88
N GLN A 101 -2.40 8.45 -3.48
CA GLN A 101 -1.84 7.16 -3.13
C GLN A 101 -2.61 6.51 -1.99
N ILE A 102 -2.93 7.23 -0.91
CA ILE A 102 -3.78 6.73 0.18
C ILE A 102 -5.13 6.23 -0.33
N MET A 103 -5.75 6.96 -1.25
CA MET A 103 -7.01 6.52 -1.86
C MET A 103 -6.85 5.19 -2.60
N MET A 104 -5.77 5.02 -3.37
CA MET A 104 -5.51 3.76 -4.08
C MET A 104 -5.16 2.61 -3.14
N GLU A 105 -4.42 2.87 -2.05
CA GLU A 105 -4.15 1.83 -1.04
C GLU A 105 -5.44 1.35 -0.36
N ASN A 106 -6.43 2.22 -0.19
CA ASN A 106 -7.74 1.79 0.29
C ASN A 106 -8.43 0.85 -0.72
N VAL A 107 -8.35 1.14 -2.03
CA VAL A 107 -8.88 0.27 -3.08
C VAL A 107 -8.15 -1.08 -3.13
N HIS A 108 -6.82 -1.07 -2.96
CA HIS A 108 -6.00 -2.29 -2.88
C HIS A 108 -6.42 -3.14 -1.68
N SER A 109 -6.48 -2.56 -0.50
CA SER A 109 -6.86 -3.24 0.75
C SER A 109 -8.26 -3.86 0.66
N GLU A 110 -9.23 -3.12 0.11
CA GLU A 110 -10.57 -3.64 -0.18
C GLU A 110 -10.51 -4.83 -1.13
N THR A 111 -9.78 -4.69 -2.23
CA THR A 111 -9.67 -5.73 -3.26
C THR A 111 -9.05 -7.00 -2.72
N TYR A 112 -7.92 -6.94 -2.00
CA TYR A 112 -7.31 -8.13 -1.41
C TYR A 112 -8.21 -8.81 -0.38
N SER A 113 -8.95 -8.01 0.39
CA SER A 113 -9.95 -8.54 1.33
C SER A 113 -11.09 -9.26 0.62
N LEU A 114 -11.60 -8.69 -0.47
CA LEU A 114 -12.64 -9.31 -1.33
C LEU A 114 -12.15 -10.60 -1.98
N LEU A 115 -10.89 -10.64 -2.44
CA LEU A 115 -10.29 -11.85 -3.02
C LEU A 115 -10.21 -12.98 -1.98
N ILE A 116 -9.73 -12.70 -0.78
CA ILE A 116 -9.70 -13.69 0.32
C ILE A 116 -11.10 -14.15 0.65
N ASP A 117 -12.06 -13.25 0.83
CA ASP A 117 -13.45 -13.60 1.15
C ASP A 117 -14.13 -14.42 0.05
N THR A 118 -13.78 -14.12 -1.21
CA THR A 118 -14.34 -14.83 -2.36
C THR A 118 -13.82 -16.25 -2.50
N TYR A 119 -12.50 -16.45 -2.33
CA TYR A 119 -11.88 -17.74 -2.57
C TYR A 119 -11.85 -18.66 -1.35
N VAL A 120 -11.76 -18.11 -0.15
CA VAL A 120 -11.65 -18.87 1.10
C VAL A 120 -13.01 -18.89 1.79
N LYS A 121 -13.62 -20.09 1.89
CA LYS A 121 -14.95 -20.27 2.48
C LYS A 121 -14.92 -20.82 3.91
N ASP A 122 -13.81 -21.37 4.34
CA ASP A 122 -13.62 -21.77 5.73
C ASP A 122 -13.30 -20.54 6.59
N GLU A 123 -14.17 -20.26 7.57
CA GLU A 123 -14.06 -19.05 8.41
C GLU A 123 -12.82 -19.07 9.31
N GLN A 124 -12.36 -20.26 9.74
CA GLN A 124 -11.14 -20.34 10.57
C GLN A 124 -9.88 -20.10 9.73
N GLU A 125 -9.87 -20.57 8.49
CA GLU A 125 -8.78 -20.29 7.57
C GLU A 125 -8.76 -18.81 7.17
N LYS A 126 -9.93 -18.24 6.88
CA LYS A 126 -10.10 -16.82 6.56
C LYS A 126 -9.57 -15.91 7.69
N ASP A 127 -9.95 -16.20 8.93
CA ASP A 127 -9.46 -15.46 10.09
C ASP A 127 -7.94 -15.51 10.23
N LYS A 128 -7.32 -16.67 9.98
CA LYS A 128 -5.85 -16.80 9.98
C LYS A 128 -5.18 -15.96 8.89
N LEU A 129 -5.78 -15.89 7.71
CA LEU A 129 -5.26 -15.10 6.59
C LEU A 129 -5.39 -13.60 6.86
N PHE A 130 -6.51 -13.13 7.40
CA PHE A 130 -6.69 -11.74 7.79
C PHE A 130 -5.78 -11.32 8.95
N ASN A 131 -5.36 -12.26 9.79
CA ASN A 131 -4.41 -12.04 10.87
C ASN A 131 -2.98 -12.50 10.48
N ALA A 132 -2.59 -12.33 9.21
CA ALA A 132 -1.37 -12.88 8.63
C ALA A 132 -0.09 -12.42 9.34
N ILE A 133 -0.05 -11.18 9.84
CA ILE A 133 1.09 -10.63 10.60
C ILE A 133 1.38 -11.47 11.84
N GLU A 134 0.34 -11.97 12.52
CA GLU A 134 0.51 -12.77 13.72
C GLU A 134 0.65 -14.28 13.44
N THR A 135 0.07 -14.74 12.34
CA THR A 135 -0.05 -16.17 12.03
C THR A 135 1.07 -16.72 11.16
N PHE A 136 1.72 -15.88 10.34
CA PHE A 136 2.75 -16.30 9.39
C PHE A 136 4.11 -15.65 9.68
N PRO A 137 5.13 -16.41 10.12
CA PRO A 137 6.42 -15.85 10.55
C PRO A 137 7.15 -15.04 9.48
N ALA A 138 7.01 -15.38 8.20
CA ALA A 138 7.64 -14.65 7.10
C ALA A 138 6.99 -13.27 6.91
N ILE A 139 5.66 -13.19 7.01
CA ILE A 139 4.89 -11.93 6.93
C ILE A 139 5.19 -11.07 8.15
N LYS A 140 5.18 -11.68 9.34
CA LYS A 140 5.53 -10.99 10.59
C LYS A 140 6.89 -10.31 10.54
N LYS A 141 7.93 -10.99 10.06
CA LYS A 141 9.28 -10.40 9.94
C LYS A 141 9.32 -9.19 9.01
N LYS A 142 8.60 -9.24 7.89
CA LYS A 142 8.49 -8.09 6.96
C LYS A 142 7.74 -6.93 7.61
N ALA A 143 6.64 -7.22 8.29
CA ALA A 143 5.85 -6.22 9.01
C ALA A 143 6.64 -5.56 10.14
N GLU A 144 7.32 -6.34 10.99
CA GLU A 144 8.16 -5.82 12.06
C GLU A 144 9.29 -4.91 11.53
N TRP A 145 9.86 -5.26 10.38
CA TRP A 145 10.87 -4.42 9.74
C TRP A 145 10.27 -3.10 9.25
N ALA A 146 9.12 -3.13 8.59
CA ALA A 146 8.44 -1.94 8.09
C ALA A 146 8.04 -1.01 9.24
N LEU A 147 7.37 -1.53 10.26
CA LEU A 147 6.92 -0.79 11.44
C LEU A 147 8.10 -0.13 12.18
N LYS A 148 9.23 -0.84 12.32
CA LYS A 148 10.44 -0.27 12.92
C LYS A 148 10.90 1.01 12.23
N TRP A 149 10.85 1.05 10.91
CA TRP A 149 11.33 2.20 10.15
C TRP A 149 10.29 3.32 10.01
N ILE A 150 9.00 3.02 10.14
CA ILE A 150 7.93 4.02 10.23
C ILE A 150 8.13 4.91 11.47
N GLU A 151 8.68 4.36 12.56
CA GLU A 151 8.96 5.07 13.79
C GLU A 151 10.25 5.90 13.76
N SER A 152 11.03 5.88 12.67
CA SER A 152 12.27 6.68 12.59
C SER A 152 11.97 8.18 12.61
N ASP A 153 12.76 8.96 13.36
CA ASP A 153 12.69 10.43 13.38
C ASP A 153 13.14 11.05 12.05
N SER A 154 13.83 10.30 11.20
CA SER A 154 14.37 10.79 9.94
C SER A 154 13.40 10.57 8.78
N PHE A 155 12.92 11.67 8.18
CA PHE A 155 12.12 11.62 6.96
C PHE A 155 12.80 10.82 5.83
N ALA A 156 14.09 11.03 5.61
CA ALA A 156 14.84 10.35 4.56
C ALA A 156 14.92 8.84 4.80
N GLU A 157 15.13 8.40 6.05
CA GLU A 157 15.15 6.98 6.39
C GLU A 157 13.76 6.34 6.17
N ARG A 158 12.69 7.00 6.61
CA ARG A 158 11.33 6.51 6.37
C ARG A 158 11.01 6.41 4.89
N LEU A 159 11.41 7.41 4.08
CA LEU A 159 11.19 7.41 2.65
C LEU A 159 11.93 6.26 1.94
N ILE A 160 13.20 6.02 2.30
CA ILE A 160 13.98 4.90 1.75
C ILE A 160 13.40 3.56 2.19
N ALA A 161 13.01 3.44 3.45
CA ALA A 161 12.37 2.22 3.96
C ALA A 161 11.03 1.94 3.26
N PHE A 162 10.23 2.98 3.03
CA PHE A 162 8.99 2.89 2.26
C PHE A 162 9.25 2.39 0.83
N ALA A 163 10.23 2.96 0.14
CA ALA A 163 10.64 2.48 -1.18
C ALA A 163 11.14 1.04 -1.18
N ALA A 164 11.78 0.58 -0.09
CA ALA A 164 12.20 -0.81 0.06
C ALA A 164 11.01 -1.76 0.27
N VAL A 165 9.99 -1.35 1.01
CA VAL A 165 8.75 -2.14 1.16
C VAL A 165 8.06 -2.28 -0.19
N GLU A 166 7.81 -1.18 -0.87
CA GLU A 166 7.11 -1.14 -2.15
C GLU A 166 7.88 -1.83 -3.28
N GLY A 167 9.18 -1.58 -3.38
CA GLY A 167 9.99 -2.07 -4.48
C GLY A 167 10.63 -3.44 -4.25
N ILE A 168 10.94 -3.83 -3.01
CA ILE A 168 11.66 -5.06 -2.71
C ILE A 168 10.76 -6.11 -2.07
N PHE A 169 10.01 -5.76 -1.01
CA PHE A 169 9.22 -6.76 -0.29
C PHE A 169 8.07 -7.30 -1.12
N PHE A 170 7.49 -6.48 -1.98
CA PHE A 170 6.40 -6.86 -2.86
C PHE A 170 6.86 -7.57 -4.14
N SER A 171 8.08 -7.28 -4.62
CA SER A 171 8.55 -7.79 -5.92
C SER A 171 8.53 -9.31 -6.06
N GLY A 172 8.67 -10.06 -4.96
CA GLY A 172 8.60 -11.51 -4.98
C GLY A 172 7.19 -12.09 -4.88
N ALA A 173 6.17 -11.23 -4.73
CA ALA A 173 4.77 -11.61 -4.60
C ALA A 173 3.91 -11.23 -5.83
N PHE A 174 4.43 -10.34 -6.69
CA PHE A 174 3.82 -10.01 -7.99
C PHE A 174 4.02 -11.05 -9.07
#